data_2c2cb9935a2272e5db49deadd029d0a2
#
_entry.id   2c2cb9935a2272e5db49deadd029d0a2
#
_cell.length_a   1.000
_cell.length_b   1.000
_cell.length_c   1.000
_cell.angle_alpha   90.00
_cell.angle_beta   90.00
_cell.angle_gamma   90.00
#
_symmetry.space_group_name_H-M   'P 1'
#
loop_
_entity.id
_entity.type
_entity.pdbx_description
1 polymer ?
#
loop_
_entity_poly.entity_id
_entity_poly.type
_entity_poly.pdbx_seq_one_letter_code
_entity_poly.pdbx_strand_id
1 'polypeptide(L)'
;MSLWQHIRRSALLLPLLLAACAGQGIQGASSERDIARVEAYFHTVDLKAAPFSQVWPDGAVGSGELAYHPGYLDMRFTAPHPMTLHAEGRHAVFTDSATGAETRIGLAHNPLGLLLDNPVHLGGAVTVTDIRHAPGVLQLSLARTDNPSQGLVTLRFRDSAARLALYEVRIVDERRRVTVITLGSG
;
A
#
# COMPACT_ATOMS: atom_id res chain seq x y z
N MET A 1 16.79 59.46 -60.64
CA MET A 1 15.69 58.82 -61.44
C MET A 1 15.62 57.35 -61.05
N SER A 2 14.44 57.04 -60.49
CA SER A 2 13.68 55.79 -60.67
C SER A 2 14.33 54.50 -60.19
N LEU A 3 13.72 53.60 -59.56
CA LEU A 3 12.43 53.13 -59.08
C LEU A 3 12.72 51.93 -58.20
N TRP A 4 12.27 51.89 -57.00
CA TRP A 4 11.18 51.07 -56.45
C TRP A 4 11.10 49.62 -56.95
N GLN A 5 11.39 48.68 -56.07
CA GLN A 5 10.49 47.51 -55.96
C GLN A 5 10.52 46.90 -54.55
N HIS A 6 9.36 46.98 -53.91
CA HIS A 6 9.02 46.31 -52.69
C HIS A 6 8.82 44.80 -52.93
N ILE A 7 9.51 43.99 -52.19
CA ILE A 7 9.14 42.58 -52.07
C ILE A 7 8.64 42.34 -50.62
N ARG A 8 7.32 42.21 -50.54
CA ARG A 8 6.61 41.74 -49.35
C ARG A 8 6.98 40.25 -49.11
N ARG A 9 7.70 39.97 -48.05
CA ARG A 9 7.83 38.61 -47.53
C ARG A 9 6.76 38.38 -46.47
N SER A 10 5.69 37.69 -46.86
CA SER A 10 4.68 37.18 -45.94
C SER A 10 5.28 36.04 -45.15
N ALA A 11 5.50 36.29 -43.86
CA ALA A 11 5.86 35.25 -42.91
C ALA A 11 4.62 34.43 -42.56
N LEU A 12 4.56 33.19 -43.01
CA LEU A 12 3.63 32.18 -42.53
C LEU A 12 4.08 31.74 -41.15
N LEU A 13 3.46 32.31 -40.12
CA LEU A 13 3.54 31.77 -38.74
C LEU A 13 2.58 30.59 -38.65
N LEU A 14 3.14 29.40 -38.60
CA LEU A 14 2.43 28.16 -38.33
C LEU A 14 2.27 28.06 -36.80
N PRO A 15 1.06 27.92 -36.23
CA PRO A 15 0.88 27.71 -34.81
C PRO A 15 1.14 26.24 -34.50
N LEU A 16 2.27 25.93 -33.89
CA LEU A 16 2.61 24.63 -33.34
C LEU A 16 2.35 24.65 -31.82
N LEU A 17 1.07 24.63 -31.46
CA LEU A 17 0.65 24.48 -30.07
C LEU A 17 -0.60 23.63 -30.05
N LEU A 18 -0.46 22.35 -29.64
CA LEU A 18 -1.52 21.53 -29.03
C LEU A 18 -1.11 20.05 -29.02
N ALA A 19 -0.20 19.66 -28.14
CA ALA A 19 0.04 18.24 -27.83
C ALA A 19 0.63 18.02 -26.43
N ALA A 20 0.18 18.76 -25.40
CA ALA A 20 0.74 18.63 -24.05
C ALA A 20 -0.26 18.17 -22.97
N CYS A 21 -1.50 17.79 -23.31
CA CYS A 21 -2.51 17.44 -22.30
C CYS A 21 -2.93 15.97 -22.27
N ALA A 22 -2.37 15.08 -23.09
CA ALA A 22 -2.84 13.69 -23.15
C ALA A 22 -2.20 12.74 -22.12
N GLY A 23 -1.10 13.12 -21.49
CA GLY A 23 -0.35 12.21 -20.60
C GLY A 23 -0.88 12.10 -19.16
N GLN A 24 -1.46 13.14 -18.62
CA GLN A 24 -1.91 13.15 -17.21
C GLN A 24 -3.23 12.41 -17.00
N GLY A 25 -4.14 12.42 -17.95
CA GLY A 25 -5.41 11.71 -17.84
C GLY A 25 -5.29 10.19 -17.84
N ILE A 26 -4.31 9.64 -18.58
CA ILE A 26 -4.12 8.19 -18.68
C ILE A 26 -3.48 7.63 -17.39
N GLN A 27 -2.56 8.36 -16.75
CA GLN A 27 -1.95 7.95 -15.48
C GLN A 27 -2.94 7.99 -14.33
N GLY A 28 -3.81 9.00 -14.27
CA GLY A 28 -4.88 9.08 -13.28
C GLY A 28 -5.85 7.89 -13.37
N ALA A 29 -6.33 7.58 -14.57
CA ALA A 29 -7.25 6.46 -14.79
C ALA A 29 -6.64 5.08 -14.52
N SER A 30 -5.33 4.88 -14.72
CA SER A 30 -4.65 3.64 -14.35
C SER A 30 -4.54 3.51 -12.83
N SER A 31 -4.18 4.59 -12.14
CA SER A 31 -4.06 4.61 -10.67
C SER A 31 -5.39 4.34 -9.98
N GLU A 32 -6.49 4.94 -10.44
CA GLU A 32 -7.83 4.68 -9.92
C GLU A 32 -8.25 3.21 -10.10
N ARG A 33 -7.92 2.62 -11.24
CA ARG A 33 -8.19 1.21 -11.51
C ARG A 33 -7.42 0.29 -10.56
N ASP A 34 -6.15 0.58 -10.28
CA ASP A 34 -5.35 -0.22 -9.38
C ASP A 34 -5.82 -0.10 -7.93
N ILE A 35 -6.21 1.10 -7.50
CA ILE A 35 -6.83 1.32 -6.19
C ILE A 35 -8.10 0.48 -6.07
N ALA A 36 -9.01 0.56 -7.04
CA ALA A 36 -10.24 -0.23 -7.04
C ALA A 36 -9.99 -1.75 -7.03
N ARG A 37 -8.94 -2.22 -7.74
CA ARG A 37 -8.54 -3.65 -7.71
C ARG A 37 -8.05 -4.08 -6.33
N VAL A 38 -7.29 -3.22 -5.65
CA VAL A 38 -6.78 -3.51 -4.30
C VAL A 38 -7.90 -3.45 -3.27
N GLU A 39 -8.83 -2.50 -3.36
CA GLU A 39 -10.03 -2.48 -2.52
C GLU A 39 -10.88 -3.75 -2.72
N ALA A 40 -11.13 -4.14 -3.98
CA ALA A 40 -11.85 -5.37 -4.30
C ALA A 40 -11.15 -6.63 -3.76
N TYR A 41 -9.82 -6.67 -3.77
CA TYR A 41 -9.06 -7.74 -3.12
C TYR A 41 -9.36 -7.78 -1.62
N PHE A 42 -9.27 -6.66 -0.92
CA PHE A 42 -9.52 -6.61 0.52
C PHE A 42 -10.99 -6.88 0.88
N HIS A 43 -11.94 -6.64 -0.01
CA HIS A 43 -13.35 -7.00 0.23
C HIS A 43 -13.61 -8.51 0.21
N THR A 44 -12.74 -9.27 -0.44
CA THR A 44 -12.97 -10.71 -0.68
C THR A 44 -11.93 -11.62 -0.05
N VAL A 45 -10.81 -11.07 0.43
CA VAL A 45 -9.74 -11.86 1.02
C VAL A 45 -10.19 -12.49 2.35
N ASP A 46 -9.95 -13.79 2.48
CA ASP A 46 -10.17 -14.57 3.69
C ASP A 46 -9.01 -15.57 3.84
N LEU A 47 -8.01 -15.16 4.64
CA LEU A 47 -6.86 -16.00 4.97
C LEU A 47 -7.12 -16.70 6.29
N LYS A 48 -7.13 -18.03 6.31
CA LYS A 48 -7.45 -18.80 7.53
C LYS A 48 -6.22 -19.28 8.31
N ALA A 49 -5.15 -19.62 7.60
CA ALA A 49 -3.88 -20.11 8.18
C ALA A 49 -2.75 -19.87 7.16
N ALA A 50 -2.56 -18.61 6.74
CA ALA A 50 -1.51 -18.28 5.80
C ALA A 50 -0.15 -18.28 6.53
N PRO A 51 0.86 -19.04 6.06
CA PRO A 51 2.19 -18.97 6.66
C PRO A 51 2.78 -17.58 6.43
N PHE A 52 3.46 -17.05 7.44
CA PHE A 52 4.16 -15.78 7.32
C PHE A 52 5.53 -15.81 7.95
N SER A 53 6.38 -14.89 7.54
CA SER A 53 7.59 -14.47 8.22
C SER A 53 7.56 -12.97 8.46
N GLN A 54 8.12 -12.54 9.59
CA GLN A 54 8.21 -11.13 9.96
C GLN A 54 9.65 -10.78 10.33
N VAL A 55 10.13 -9.67 9.82
CA VAL A 55 11.39 -9.04 10.22
C VAL A 55 11.06 -7.80 11.03
N TRP A 56 11.50 -7.75 12.28
CA TRP A 56 11.34 -6.60 13.16
C TRP A 56 12.40 -5.51 12.89
N PRO A 57 12.20 -4.30 13.43
CA PRO A 57 13.15 -3.18 13.20
C PRO A 57 14.59 -3.43 13.70
N ASP A 58 14.77 -4.30 14.66
CA ASP A 58 16.07 -4.72 15.20
C ASP A 58 16.74 -5.84 14.38
N GLY A 59 16.06 -6.30 13.31
CA GLY A 59 16.51 -7.39 12.45
C GLY A 59 16.15 -8.78 12.96
N ALA A 60 15.52 -8.90 14.13
CA ALA A 60 14.98 -10.19 14.59
C ALA A 60 13.94 -10.73 13.61
N VAL A 61 13.84 -12.05 13.52
CA VAL A 61 12.93 -12.73 12.60
C VAL A 61 11.97 -13.61 13.39
N GLY A 62 10.69 -13.49 13.05
CA GLY A 62 9.65 -14.38 13.53
C GLY A 62 8.90 -15.04 12.39
N SER A 63 8.24 -16.15 12.68
CA SER A 63 7.40 -16.84 11.72
C SER A 63 6.25 -17.56 12.40
N GLY A 64 5.23 -17.87 11.63
CA GLY A 64 4.05 -18.53 12.14
C GLY A 64 2.94 -18.58 11.09
N GLU A 65 1.71 -18.55 11.57
CA GLU A 65 0.51 -18.53 10.74
C GLU A 65 -0.34 -17.30 11.08
N LEU A 66 -1.00 -16.73 10.07
CA LEU A 66 -1.96 -15.66 10.25
C LEU A 66 -3.33 -15.98 9.64
N ALA A 67 -4.36 -15.49 10.29
CA ALA A 67 -5.70 -15.40 9.76
C ALA A 67 -6.04 -13.92 9.56
N TYR A 68 -6.65 -13.59 8.43
CA TYR A 68 -7.04 -12.22 8.11
C TYR A 68 -8.31 -12.19 7.28
N HIS A 69 -9.23 -11.34 7.66
CA HIS A 69 -10.31 -10.82 6.84
C HIS A 69 -10.58 -9.35 7.23
N PRO A 70 -11.32 -8.55 6.45
CA PRO A 70 -11.63 -7.16 6.81
C PRO A 70 -12.16 -7.03 8.23
N GLY A 71 -11.55 -6.18 9.03
CA GLY A 71 -11.88 -5.99 10.45
C GLY A 71 -11.18 -6.90 11.44
N TYR A 72 -10.43 -7.91 10.98
CA TYR A 72 -9.84 -8.94 11.84
C TYR A 72 -8.45 -9.37 11.38
N LEU A 73 -7.52 -9.52 12.32
CA LEU A 73 -6.21 -10.13 12.12
C LEU A 73 -5.83 -10.94 13.37
N ASP A 74 -5.43 -12.18 13.17
CA ASP A 74 -4.83 -13.04 14.19
C ASP A 74 -3.50 -13.58 13.67
N MET A 75 -2.41 -13.28 14.37
CA MET A 75 -1.08 -13.78 14.04
C MET A 75 -0.57 -14.64 15.19
N ARG A 76 -0.24 -15.88 14.89
CA ARG A 76 0.32 -16.86 15.84
C ARG A 76 1.75 -17.15 15.47
N PHE A 77 2.68 -16.62 16.23
CA PHE A 77 4.10 -16.89 16.04
C PHE A 77 4.47 -18.25 16.68
N THR A 78 5.26 -19.01 15.95
CA THR A 78 5.87 -20.26 16.43
C THR A 78 7.36 -20.08 16.66
N ALA A 79 7.99 -19.11 16.01
CA ALA A 79 9.37 -18.74 16.18
C ALA A 79 9.51 -17.20 16.34
N PRO A 80 10.46 -16.71 17.17
CA PRO A 80 11.46 -17.43 17.96
C PRO A 80 10.87 -18.18 19.17
N HIS A 81 9.71 -17.76 19.66
CA HIS A 81 8.93 -18.41 20.73
C HIS A 81 7.43 -18.11 20.51
N PRO A 82 6.54 -18.85 21.17
CA PRO A 82 5.10 -18.64 21.00
C PRO A 82 4.66 -17.23 21.45
N MET A 83 4.07 -16.49 20.53
CA MET A 83 3.47 -15.17 20.74
C MET A 83 2.19 -15.08 19.90
N THR A 84 1.27 -14.22 20.28
CA THR A 84 0.08 -13.93 19.50
C THR A 84 -0.11 -12.43 19.34
N LEU A 85 -0.59 -12.01 18.17
CA LEU A 85 -1.13 -10.68 17.94
C LEU A 85 -2.56 -10.86 17.48
N HIS A 86 -3.50 -10.44 18.31
CA HIS A 86 -4.91 -10.40 17.96
C HIS A 86 -5.34 -8.96 17.76
N ALA A 87 -5.93 -8.65 16.60
CA ALA A 87 -6.41 -7.31 16.29
C ALA A 87 -7.83 -7.36 15.73
N GLU A 88 -8.69 -6.53 16.28
CA GLU A 88 -10.07 -6.36 15.86
C GLU A 88 -10.44 -4.88 15.89
N GLY A 89 -10.96 -4.39 14.78
CA GLY A 89 -11.28 -2.99 14.61
C GLY A 89 -10.05 -2.09 14.85
N ARG A 90 -10.12 -1.24 15.89
CA ARG A 90 -9.06 -0.23 16.16
C ARG A 90 -8.13 -0.59 17.31
N HIS A 91 -8.13 -1.83 17.75
CA HIS A 91 -7.31 -2.29 18.86
C HIS A 91 -6.58 -3.58 18.49
N ALA A 92 -5.36 -3.72 19.00
CA ALA A 92 -4.63 -4.97 18.95
C ALA A 92 -4.10 -5.31 20.33
N VAL A 93 -4.03 -6.61 20.61
CA VAL A 93 -3.40 -7.15 21.80
C VAL A 93 -2.27 -8.08 21.37
N PHE A 94 -1.08 -7.77 21.80
CA PHE A 94 0.08 -8.63 21.65
C PHE A 94 0.32 -9.37 22.97
N THR A 95 0.40 -10.69 22.90
CA THR A 95 0.63 -11.55 24.06
C THR A 95 1.89 -12.38 23.86
N ASP A 96 2.83 -12.27 24.78
CA ASP A 96 3.97 -13.19 24.87
C ASP A 96 3.53 -14.40 25.70
N SER A 97 3.40 -15.56 25.06
CA SER A 97 2.92 -16.78 25.70
C SER A 97 3.93 -17.37 26.70
N ALA A 98 5.21 -17.01 26.59
CA ALA A 98 6.25 -17.49 27.52
C ALA A 98 6.20 -16.78 28.88
N THR A 99 5.88 -15.48 28.88
CA THR A 99 5.82 -14.64 30.08
C THR A 99 4.40 -14.32 30.53
N GLY A 100 3.41 -14.52 29.68
CA GLY A 100 2.02 -14.09 29.88
C GLY A 100 1.85 -12.56 29.80
N ALA A 101 2.88 -11.82 29.34
CA ALA A 101 2.82 -10.38 29.21
C ALA A 101 1.90 -9.98 28.05
N GLU A 102 1.01 -9.03 28.33
CA GLU A 102 0.11 -8.45 27.32
C GLU A 102 0.45 -6.98 27.07
N THR A 103 0.49 -6.62 25.81
CA THR A 103 0.64 -5.24 25.33
C THR A 103 -0.54 -4.85 24.48
N ARG A 104 -1.28 -3.82 24.88
CA ARG A 104 -2.38 -3.26 24.08
C ARG A 104 -1.86 -2.17 23.17
N ILE A 105 -2.25 -2.24 21.89
CA ILE A 105 -1.81 -1.34 20.82
C ILE A 105 -3.04 -0.65 20.26
N GLY A 106 -3.09 0.69 20.35
CA GLY A 106 -4.10 1.48 19.67
C GLY A 106 -3.77 1.60 18.17
N LEU A 107 -4.71 1.21 17.33
CA LEU A 107 -4.53 1.24 15.87
C LEU A 107 -5.19 2.47 15.22
N ALA A 108 -5.92 3.29 15.98
CA ALA A 108 -6.63 4.45 15.46
C ALA A 108 -5.74 5.45 14.69
N HIS A 109 -4.47 5.55 15.08
CA HIS A 109 -3.49 6.42 14.46
C HIS A 109 -2.37 5.65 13.73
N ASN A 110 -2.50 4.33 13.61
CA ASN A 110 -1.54 3.50 12.93
C ASN A 110 -2.02 3.21 11.50
N PRO A 111 -1.17 3.37 10.47
CA PRO A 111 -1.54 3.02 9.10
C PRO A 111 -2.04 1.59 8.91
N LEU A 112 -1.59 0.64 9.75
CA LEU A 112 -2.12 -0.73 9.76
C LEU A 112 -3.61 -0.82 10.14
N GLY A 113 -4.11 0.13 10.95
CA GLY A 113 -5.53 0.18 11.30
C GLY A 113 -6.46 0.25 10.10
N LEU A 114 -5.95 0.72 8.96
CA LEU A 114 -6.70 0.79 7.70
C LEU A 114 -7.02 -0.57 7.12
N LEU A 115 -6.10 -1.52 7.28
CA LEU A 115 -6.32 -2.90 6.81
C LEU A 115 -7.32 -3.64 7.69
N LEU A 116 -7.67 -3.05 8.84
CA LEU A 116 -8.68 -3.57 9.78
C LEU A 116 -10.00 -2.79 9.71
N ASP A 117 -10.14 -1.82 8.81
CA ASP A 117 -11.44 -1.24 8.51
C ASP A 117 -12.30 -2.26 7.74
N ASN A 118 -13.61 -2.20 7.95
CA ASN A 118 -14.55 -3.05 7.22
C ASN A 118 -15.75 -2.21 6.74
N PRO A 119 -15.83 -1.91 5.44
CA PRO A 119 -14.91 -2.28 4.37
C PRO A 119 -13.58 -1.49 4.40
N VAL A 120 -12.53 -2.08 3.80
CA VAL A 120 -11.25 -1.38 3.59
C VAL A 120 -11.42 -0.36 2.47
N HIS A 121 -11.11 0.91 2.77
CA HIS A 121 -11.12 2.00 1.79
C HIS A 121 -9.74 2.65 1.69
N LEU A 122 -9.26 2.81 0.46
CA LEU A 122 -7.97 3.46 0.16
C LEU A 122 -8.16 4.95 -0.21
N GLY A 123 -9.06 5.61 0.51
CA GLY A 123 -9.39 7.03 0.37
C GLY A 123 -9.86 7.63 1.69
N GLY A 124 -10.07 8.93 1.74
CA GLY A 124 -10.55 9.63 2.93
C GLY A 124 -9.48 9.76 4.02
N ALA A 125 -9.52 8.89 5.03
CA ALA A 125 -8.53 8.88 6.12
C ALA A 125 -7.13 8.41 5.68
N VAL A 126 -7.02 7.85 4.47
CA VAL A 126 -5.80 7.32 3.87
C VAL A 126 -5.57 7.95 2.52
N THR A 127 -4.31 8.17 2.20
CA THR A 127 -3.88 8.59 0.86
C THR A 127 -2.94 7.54 0.27
N VAL A 128 -3.22 7.13 -0.96
CA VAL A 128 -2.25 6.39 -1.78
C VAL A 128 -1.19 7.37 -2.24
N THR A 129 0.02 7.22 -1.75
CA THR A 129 1.14 8.14 -2.00
C THR A 129 2.00 7.72 -3.19
N ASP A 130 1.99 6.44 -3.54
CA ASP A 130 2.78 5.90 -4.64
C ASP A 130 2.17 4.60 -5.15
N ILE A 131 2.17 4.40 -6.47
CA ILE A 131 1.81 3.16 -7.14
C ILE A 131 2.93 2.80 -8.10
N ARG A 132 3.41 1.56 -8.01
CA ARG A 132 4.47 1.05 -8.88
C ARG A 132 4.11 -0.28 -9.49
N HIS A 133 4.49 -0.43 -10.74
CA HIS A 133 4.36 -1.67 -11.49
C HIS A 133 5.74 -2.24 -11.81
N ALA A 134 5.86 -3.56 -11.66
CA ALA A 134 6.95 -4.36 -12.20
C ALA A 134 6.33 -5.62 -12.84
N PRO A 135 7.07 -6.38 -13.64
CA PRO A 135 6.54 -7.60 -14.22
C PRO A 135 5.97 -8.55 -13.16
N GLY A 136 4.64 -8.75 -13.19
CA GLY A 136 3.92 -9.59 -12.24
C GLY A 136 3.80 -9.03 -10.81
N VAL A 137 4.06 -7.73 -10.61
CA VAL A 137 3.99 -7.09 -9.30
C VAL A 137 3.26 -5.74 -9.37
N LEU A 138 2.32 -5.55 -8.47
CA LEU A 138 1.71 -4.26 -8.16
C LEU A 138 2.12 -3.86 -6.74
N GLN A 139 2.59 -2.63 -6.55
CA GLN A 139 2.93 -2.05 -5.25
C GLN A 139 2.13 -0.79 -5.02
N LEU A 140 1.55 -0.66 -3.83
CA LEU A 140 0.92 0.57 -3.36
C LEU A 140 1.56 1.01 -2.05
N SER A 141 1.81 2.31 -1.91
CA SER A 141 2.24 2.92 -0.65
C SER A 141 1.15 3.82 -0.11
N LEU A 142 0.85 3.69 1.17
CA LEU A 142 -0.28 4.29 1.86
C LEU A 142 0.22 5.08 3.06
N ALA A 143 -0.28 6.30 3.23
CA ALA A 143 -0.06 7.10 4.44
C ALA A 143 -1.39 7.63 4.96
N ARG A 144 -1.43 8.07 6.21
CA ARG A 144 -2.59 8.78 6.74
C ARG A 144 -2.70 10.16 6.09
N THR A 145 -3.92 10.54 5.74
CA THR A 145 -4.18 11.85 5.11
C THR A 145 -3.98 13.01 6.10
N ASP A 146 -4.41 12.81 7.35
CA ASP A 146 -4.32 13.83 8.41
C ASP A 146 -2.92 13.96 9.02
N ASN A 147 -2.09 12.91 8.94
CA ASN A 147 -0.72 12.94 9.43
C ASN A 147 0.19 11.96 8.67
N PRO A 148 0.70 12.33 7.48
CA PRO A 148 1.57 11.48 6.68
C PRO A 148 2.90 11.11 7.37
N SER A 149 3.32 11.87 8.38
CA SER A 149 4.57 11.61 9.12
C SER A 149 4.45 10.46 10.14
N GLN A 150 3.24 10.02 10.47
CA GLN A 150 3.02 8.92 11.43
C GLN A 150 3.40 7.54 10.88
N GLY A 151 3.75 7.44 9.62
CA GLY A 151 4.25 6.22 9.04
C GLY A 151 3.76 5.95 7.62
N LEU A 152 4.31 4.91 7.04
CA LEU A 152 4.01 4.46 5.69
C LEU A 152 3.75 2.97 5.69
N VAL A 153 2.69 2.53 5.04
CA VAL A 153 2.45 1.11 4.74
C VAL A 153 2.63 0.90 3.25
N THR A 154 3.46 -0.05 2.88
CA THR A 154 3.60 -0.48 1.49
C THR A 154 3.08 -1.90 1.36
N LEU A 155 2.14 -2.08 0.45
CA LEU A 155 1.52 -3.36 0.09
C LEU A 155 2.10 -3.83 -1.24
N ARG A 156 2.54 -5.07 -1.32
CA ARG A 156 3.05 -5.66 -2.55
C ARG A 156 2.25 -6.91 -2.91
N PHE A 157 1.74 -6.92 -4.11
CA PHE A 157 0.91 -7.98 -4.65
C PHE A 157 1.64 -8.68 -5.80
N ARG A 158 1.52 -10.02 -5.84
CA ARG A 158 1.68 -10.73 -7.11
C ARG A 158 0.49 -10.34 -7.97
N ASP A 159 0.77 -9.81 -9.16
CA ASP A 159 -0.24 -9.33 -10.09
C ASP A 159 -0.28 -10.22 -11.33
N SER A 160 -1.30 -11.06 -11.43
CA SER A 160 -1.70 -11.68 -12.67
C SER A 160 -2.91 -10.91 -13.22
N ALA A 161 -3.08 -10.85 -14.53
CA ALA A 161 -4.13 -10.05 -15.17
C ALA A 161 -5.54 -10.30 -14.58
N ALA A 162 -5.77 -11.46 -13.96
CA ALA A 162 -7.06 -11.85 -13.39
C ALA A 162 -7.11 -11.76 -11.85
N ARG A 163 -5.97 -11.67 -11.12
CA ARG A 163 -5.95 -11.81 -9.67
C ARG A 163 -4.77 -11.09 -9.03
N LEU A 164 -5.05 -10.45 -7.90
CA LEU A 164 -4.04 -9.98 -6.96
C LEU A 164 -3.86 -11.00 -5.84
N ALA A 165 -2.63 -11.16 -5.35
CA ALA A 165 -2.32 -11.91 -4.16
C ALA A 165 -1.29 -11.13 -3.34
N LEU A 166 -1.69 -10.65 -2.15
CA LEU A 166 -0.80 -9.96 -1.22
C LEU A 166 0.31 -10.91 -0.79
N TYR A 167 1.56 -10.50 -0.91
CA TYR A 167 2.69 -11.31 -0.47
C TYR A 167 3.65 -10.58 0.47
N GLU A 168 3.58 -9.24 0.56
CA GLU A 168 4.42 -8.48 1.47
C GLU A 168 3.67 -7.24 1.97
N VAL A 169 3.78 -7.01 3.26
CA VAL A 169 3.38 -5.77 3.93
C VAL A 169 4.62 -5.19 4.59
N ARG A 170 5.00 -3.98 4.20
CA ARG A 170 6.10 -3.23 4.79
C ARG A 170 5.55 -2.03 5.53
N ILE A 171 5.93 -1.90 6.78
CA ILE A 171 5.49 -0.83 7.66
C ILE A 171 6.71 -0.01 8.04
N VAL A 172 6.63 1.29 7.86
CA VAL A 172 7.61 2.26 8.38
C VAL A 172 6.89 3.09 9.42
N ASP A 173 7.36 3.08 10.66
CA ASP A 173 6.74 3.86 11.74
C ASP A 173 7.22 5.33 11.75
N GLU A 174 6.70 6.13 12.66
CA GLU A 174 7.07 7.55 12.85
C GLU A 174 8.56 7.77 13.15
N ARG A 175 9.24 6.75 13.71
CA ARG A 175 10.68 6.74 14.00
C ARG A 175 11.51 6.18 12.85
N ARG A 176 10.89 5.96 11.69
CA ARG A 176 11.49 5.33 10.50
C ARG A 176 11.98 3.90 10.72
N ARG A 177 11.48 3.22 11.73
CA ARG A 177 11.77 1.81 11.95
C ARG A 177 10.91 0.98 11.02
N VAL A 178 11.49 -0.07 10.48
CA VAL A 178 10.89 -0.88 9.43
C VAL A 178 10.52 -2.25 9.96
N THR A 179 9.27 -2.65 9.76
CA THR A 179 8.79 -4.03 9.91
C THR A 179 8.38 -4.55 8.55
N VAL A 180 8.78 -5.76 8.22
CA VAL A 180 8.38 -6.43 6.97
C VAL A 180 7.69 -7.74 7.31
N ILE A 181 6.49 -7.93 6.78
CA ILE A 181 5.73 -9.18 6.88
C ILE A 181 5.62 -9.77 5.49
N THR A 182 6.10 -10.99 5.30
CA THR A 182 6.02 -11.73 4.03
C THR A 182 5.08 -12.89 4.20
N LEU A 183 4.10 -12.99 3.31
CA LEU A 183 3.14 -14.11 3.27
C LEU A 183 3.67 -15.21 2.36
N GLY A 184 3.66 -16.44 2.85
CA GLY A 184 3.94 -17.61 2.03
C GLY A 184 2.83 -17.83 1.00
N SER A 185 3.18 -18.42 -0.13
CA SER A 185 2.19 -18.95 -1.07
C SER A 185 1.58 -20.20 -0.42
N GLY A 186 0.28 -20.14 -0.09
CA GLY A 186 -0.51 -21.32 0.18
C GLY A 186 -0.70 -22.14 -1.08
#